data_a42a67108f0fa03a86982a5ad647b01f
#
_entry.id   a42a67108f0fa03a86982a5ad647b01f
#
_cell.length_a   1.000
_cell.length_b   1.000
_cell.length_c   1.000
_cell.angle_alpha   90.00
_cell.angle_beta   90.00
_cell.angle_gamma   90.00
#
_symmetry.space_group_name_H-M   'P 1'
#
loop_
_entity.id
_entity.type
_entity.pdbx_description
1 polymer ?
#
loop_
_entity_poly.entity_id
_entity_poly.type
_entity_poly.pdbx_seq_one_letter_code
_entity_poly.pdbx_strand_id
1 'polypeptide(L)'
;MIRHRLIAIALFTGILFAVPAAAQELGVRAGVSADPDQFYFGGHVETAPLVDRLHFRPNVEIGVGDNVTVVAFNLEFAYHFPTGGNWFTYAGGGPALNFIRFQGNTNSEGGFNLLIGIQHSAGLFAEVKAGLADSPDVKIGVGYAIRLR
;
A
#
# COMPACT_ATOMS: atom_id res chain seq x y z
N MET A 1 20.05 -18.89 -6.78
CA MET A 1 19.69 -17.58 -6.17
C MET A 1 19.22 -16.54 -7.20
N ILE A 2 19.95 -16.29 -8.27
CA ILE A 2 19.56 -15.28 -9.30
C ILE A 2 18.25 -15.64 -10.01
N ARG A 3 18.03 -16.91 -10.34
CA ARG A 3 16.81 -17.38 -11.06
C ARG A 3 15.51 -17.14 -10.26
N HIS A 4 15.52 -17.36 -8.95
CA HIS A 4 14.35 -17.13 -8.11
C HIS A 4 14.03 -15.63 -7.95
N ARG A 5 15.06 -14.79 -7.90
CA ARG A 5 14.88 -13.34 -7.86
C ARG A 5 14.31 -12.80 -9.17
N LEU A 6 14.76 -13.31 -10.30
CA LEU A 6 14.23 -12.92 -11.62
C LEU A 6 12.76 -13.36 -11.80
N ILE A 7 12.40 -14.54 -11.33
CA ILE A 7 11.01 -15.03 -11.37
C ILE A 7 10.12 -14.17 -10.46
N ALA A 8 10.58 -13.83 -9.26
CA ALA A 8 9.82 -12.96 -8.35
C ALA A 8 9.62 -11.56 -8.92
N ILE A 9 10.65 -10.98 -9.55
CA ILE A 9 10.56 -9.69 -10.21
C ILE A 9 9.61 -9.74 -11.41
N ALA A 10 9.67 -10.80 -12.22
CA ALA A 10 8.79 -10.96 -13.38
C ALA A 10 7.33 -11.14 -12.97
N LEU A 11 7.06 -11.94 -11.93
CA LEU A 11 5.72 -12.09 -11.36
C LEU A 11 5.19 -10.77 -10.77
N PHE A 12 6.02 -10.06 -10.06
CA PHE A 12 5.67 -8.78 -9.46
C PHE A 12 5.36 -7.73 -10.54
N THR A 13 6.19 -7.66 -11.58
CA THR A 13 6.00 -6.77 -12.73
C THR A 13 4.72 -7.13 -13.50
N GLY A 14 4.45 -8.43 -13.70
CA GLY A 14 3.23 -8.89 -14.36
C GLY A 14 1.96 -8.50 -13.61
N ILE A 15 1.97 -8.57 -12.28
CA ILE A 15 0.85 -8.14 -11.43
C ILE A 15 0.62 -6.63 -11.57
N LEU A 16 1.69 -5.82 -11.56
CA LEU A 16 1.59 -4.37 -11.69
C LEU A 16 0.99 -3.92 -13.03
N PHE A 17 1.18 -4.66 -14.10
CA PHE A 17 0.58 -4.35 -15.42
C PHE A 17 -0.82 -4.90 -15.60
N ALA A 18 -1.20 -5.97 -14.88
CA ALA A 18 -2.54 -6.56 -14.97
C ALA A 18 -3.58 -5.77 -14.13
N VAL A 19 -3.16 -5.15 -13.05
CA VAL A 19 -4.05 -4.44 -12.12
C VAL A 19 -4.77 -3.23 -12.76
N PRO A 20 -4.13 -2.38 -13.60
CA PRO A 20 -4.85 -1.27 -14.22
C PRO A 20 -6.07 -1.66 -15.05
N ALA A 21 -6.05 -2.85 -15.65
CA ALA A 21 -7.20 -3.33 -16.44
C ALA A 21 -8.40 -3.77 -15.58
N ALA A 22 -8.15 -4.12 -14.32
CA ALA A 22 -9.19 -4.53 -13.36
C ALA A 22 -9.44 -3.46 -12.28
N ALA A 23 -8.75 -2.31 -12.36
CA ALA A 23 -8.87 -1.24 -11.38
C ALA A 23 -10.25 -0.59 -11.46
N GLN A 24 -10.90 -0.45 -10.31
CA GLN A 24 -12.14 0.31 -10.15
C GLN A 24 -11.94 1.63 -9.41
N GLU A 25 -10.83 1.76 -8.70
CA GLU A 25 -10.50 2.95 -7.95
C GLU A 25 -8.99 3.27 -8.10
N LEU A 26 -8.70 4.54 -8.23
CA LEU A 26 -7.34 5.09 -8.21
C LEU A 26 -7.25 6.11 -7.08
N GLY A 27 -6.27 5.95 -6.20
CA GLY A 27 -6.10 6.83 -5.05
C GLY A 27 -4.68 7.36 -4.88
N VAL A 28 -4.58 8.50 -4.22
CA VAL A 28 -3.34 9.09 -3.75
C VAL A 28 -3.38 9.23 -2.24
N ARG A 29 -2.22 9.15 -1.62
CA ARG A 29 -2.09 9.22 -0.16
C ARG A 29 -0.84 9.96 0.26
N ALA A 30 -0.88 10.53 1.47
CA ALA A 30 0.26 11.10 2.14
C ALA A 30 0.11 10.93 3.66
N GLY A 31 1.22 10.90 4.36
CA GLY A 31 1.20 10.73 5.81
C GLY A 31 2.59 10.72 6.43
N VAL A 32 2.62 10.22 7.63
CA VAL A 32 3.85 10.08 8.43
C VAL A 32 4.03 8.65 8.89
N SER A 33 5.28 8.26 9.06
CA SER A 33 5.64 6.95 9.62
C SER A 33 6.60 7.08 10.79
N ALA A 34 6.62 6.07 11.64
CA ALA A 34 7.59 5.89 12.70
C ALA A 34 8.42 4.63 12.43
N ASP A 35 9.68 4.66 12.84
CA ASP A 35 10.69 3.62 12.61
C ASP A 35 10.72 3.05 11.19
N PRO A 36 11.24 3.82 10.24
CA PRO A 36 11.87 5.13 10.38
C PRO A 36 10.88 6.31 10.40
N ASP A 37 11.26 7.39 11.07
CA ASP A 37 10.50 8.65 11.05
C ASP A 37 10.59 9.28 9.67
N GLN A 38 9.47 9.29 8.96
CA GLN A 38 9.41 9.78 7.60
C GLN A 38 8.08 10.47 7.30
N PHE A 39 8.12 11.39 6.37
CA PHE A 39 6.96 11.77 5.58
C PHE A 39 6.86 10.82 4.39
N TYR A 40 5.68 10.31 4.09
CA TYR A 40 5.48 9.48 2.90
C TYR A 40 4.32 9.98 2.05
N PHE A 41 4.40 9.64 0.78
CA PHE A 41 3.34 9.83 -0.20
C PHE A 41 3.31 8.64 -1.16
N GLY A 42 2.19 8.43 -1.79
CA GLY A 42 2.06 7.30 -2.71
C GLY A 42 0.73 7.26 -3.42
N GLY A 43 0.56 6.17 -4.16
CA GLY A 43 -0.66 5.90 -4.91
C GLY A 43 -1.06 4.44 -4.83
N HIS A 44 -2.34 4.17 -5.01
CA HIS A 44 -2.88 2.82 -5.07
C HIS A 44 -3.91 2.68 -6.18
N VAL A 45 -4.10 1.47 -6.60
CA VAL A 45 -5.28 1.04 -7.34
C VAL A 45 -6.04 0.03 -6.51
N GLU A 46 -7.35 -0.01 -6.65
CA GLU A 46 -8.17 -1.01 -5.99
C GLU A 46 -9.03 -1.71 -7.03
N THR A 47 -9.07 -3.03 -6.96
CA THR A 47 -9.87 -3.86 -7.87
C THR A 47 -11.33 -3.93 -7.42
N ALA A 48 -12.18 -4.46 -8.29
CA ALA A 48 -13.47 -5.01 -7.89
C ALA A 48 -13.30 -6.07 -6.78
N PRO A 49 -14.35 -6.35 -5.99
CA PRO A 49 -14.27 -7.43 -5.03
C PRO A 49 -13.86 -8.74 -5.70
N LEU A 50 -12.84 -9.41 -5.16
CA LEU A 50 -12.38 -10.72 -5.63
C LEU A 50 -13.32 -11.82 -5.13
N VAL A 51 -13.68 -11.71 -3.85
CA VAL A 51 -14.62 -12.60 -3.16
C VAL A 51 -15.35 -11.76 -2.12
N ASP A 52 -16.67 -11.79 -2.11
CA ASP A 52 -17.50 -11.00 -1.21
C ASP A 52 -17.12 -9.51 -1.21
N ARG A 53 -16.53 -9.00 -0.14
CA ARG A 53 -16.12 -7.61 0.02
C ARG A 53 -14.59 -7.45 0.12
N LEU A 54 -13.87 -8.48 -0.29
CA LEU A 54 -12.40 -8.49 -0.29
C LEU A 54 -11.87 -7.90 -1.59
N HIS A 55 -11.14 -6.80 -1.48
CA HIS A 55 -10.53 -6.10 -2.60
C HIS A 55 -9.01 -6.30 -2.59
N PHE A 56 -8.41 -6.34 -3.76
CA PHE A 56 -6.96 -6.27 -3.92
C PHE A 56 -6.56 -4.81 -4.14
N ARG A 57 -5.61 -4.32 -3.34
CA ARG A 57 -5.24 -2.91 -3.25
C ARG A 57 -3.72 -2.71 -3.29
N PRO A 58 -3.07 -3.02 -4.42
CA PRO A 58 -1.64 -2.76 -4.55
C PRO A 58 -1.35 -1.27 -4.53
N ASN A 59 -0.24 -0.92 -3.90
CA ASN A 59 0.17 0.47 -3.79
C ASN A 59 1.69 0.62 -3.79
N VAL A 60 2.13 1.83 -4.14
CA VAL A 60 3.53 2.26 -4.08
C VAL A 60 3.60 3.48 -3.18
N GLU A 61 4.52 3.47 -2.24
CA GLU A 61 4.75 4.56 -1.31
C GLU A 61 6.23 4.95 -1.32
N ILE A 62 6.49 6.24 -1.21
CA ILE A 62 7.84 6.79 -1.09
C ILE A 62 7.90 7.54 0.24
N GLY A 63 8.74 7.08 1.15
CA GLY A 63 9.01 7.71 2.43
C GLY A 63 10.34 8.45 2.40
N VAL A 64 10.34 9.67 2.89
CA VAL A 64 11.52 10.52 2.97
C VAL A 64 11.71 10.97 4.41
N GLY A 65 12.87 10.67 4.98
CA GLY A 65 13.29 11.07 6.32
C GLY A 65 14.72 11.54 6.33
N ASP A 66 15.25 11.80 7.52
CA ASP A 66 16.63 12.21 7.69
C ASP A 66 17.60 11.11 7.26
N ASN A 67 18.30 11.35 6.14
CA ASN A 67 19.28 10.44 5.54
C ASN A 67 18.74 9.07 5.11
N VAL A 68 17.43 8.87 5.13
CA VAL A 68 16.82 7.61 4.73
C VAL A 68 15.65 7.85 3.77
N THR A 69 15.63 7.11 2.67
CA THR A 69 14.51 7.07 1.71
C THR A 69 14.05 5.63 1.56
N VAL A 70 12.76 5.40 1.66
CA VAL A 70 12.15 4.09 1.47
C VAL A 70 11.19 4.14 0.29
N VAL A 71 11.35 3.24 -0.66
CA VAL A 71 10.35 2.97 -1.70
C VAL A 71 9.71 1.62 -1.38
N ALA A 72 8.44 1.63 -1.08
CA ALA A 72 7.67 0.44 -0.71
C ALA A 72 6.68 0.06 -1.82
N PHE A 73 6.73 -1.20 -2.23
CA PHE A 73 5.73 -1.83 -3.07
C PHE A 73 4.90 -2.77 -2.20
N ASN A 74 3.62 -2.48 -2.05
CA ASN A 74 2.74 -3.22 -1.16
C ASN A 74 1.67 -3.95 -1.98
N LEU A 75 1.49 -5.24 -1.70
CA LEU A 75 0.43 -6.06 -2.24
C LEU A 75 -0.59 -6.32 -1.13
N GLU A 76 -1.48 -5.38 -0.92
CA GLU A 76 -2.44 -5.41 0.17
C GLU A 76 -3.80 -5.90 -0.30
N PHE A 77 -4.50 -6.58 0.61
CA PHE A 77 -5.90 -6.92 0.50
C PHE A 77 -6.66 -6.14 1.55
N ALA A 78 -7.83 -5.64 1.20
CA ALA A 78 -8.69 -4.89 2.11
C ALA A 78 -10.12 -5.45 2.06
N TYR A 79 -10.65 -5.79 3.22
CA TYR A 79 -12.04 -6.17 3.39
C TYR A 79 -12.86 -4.95 3.79
N HIS A 80 -13.91 -4.66 3.04
CA HIS A 80 -14.78 -3.53 3.27
C HIS A 80 -15.94 -3.90 4.20
N PHE A 81 -16.05 -3.20 5.32
CA PHE A 81 -17.16 -3.33 6.26
C PHE A 81 -18.15 -2.20 6.02
N PRO A 82 -19.39 -2.47 5.61
CA PRO A 82 -20.40 -1.43 5.50
C PRO A 82 -20.79 -0.93 6.88
N THR A 83 -20.65 0.36 7.11
CA THR A 83 -21.01 1.00 8.39
C THR A 83 -22.34 1.74 8.35
N GLY A 84 -22.98 1.75 7.18
CA GLY A 84 -24.18 2.54 6.92
C GLY A 84 -23.86 3.98 6.53
N GLY A 85 -24.73 4.63 5.76
CA GLY A 85 -24.50 5.97 5.25
C GLY A 85 -23.38 6.03 4.21
N ASN A 86 -22.64 7.15 4.21
CA ASN A 86 -21.63 7.45 3.18
C ASN A 86 -20.21 7.02 3.58
N TRP A 87 -20.04 6.42 4.75
CA TRP A 87 -18.75 5.96 5.23
C TRP A 87 -18.71 4.44 5.31
N PHE A 88 -17.56 3.87 5.04
CA PHE A 88 -17.25 2.46 5.32
C PHE A 88 -15.87 2.35 5.93
N THR A 89 -15.69 1.35 6.77
CA THR A 89 -14.39 0.94 7.29
C THR A 89 -13.82 -0.18 6.44
N TYR A 90 -12.51 -0.29 6.42
CA TYR A 90 -11.82 -1.42 5.82
C TYR A 90 -10.66 -1.86 6.71
N ALA A 91 -10.34 -3.13 6.65
CA ALA A 91 -9.20 -3.72 7.32
C ALA A 91 -8.57 -4.79 6.44
N GLY A 92 -7.31 -4.97 6.56
CA GLY A 92 -6.60 -5.95 5.76
C GLY A 92 -5.11 -5.98 5.99
N GLY A 93 -4.38 -6.41 5.00
CA GLY A 93 -2.93 -6.49 5.03
C GLY A 93 -2.38 -7.19 3.82
N GLY A 94 -1.08 -7.30 3.78
CA GLY A 94 -0.38 -8.00 2.73
C GLY A 94 1.14 -7.79 2.76
N PRO A 95 1.86 -8.55 1.93
CA PRO A 95 3.31 -8.46 1.83
C PRO A 95 3.75 -7.13 1.22
N ALA A 96 4.94 -6.71 1.64
CA ALA A 96 5.61 -5.52 1.15
C ALA A 96 7.04 -5.85 0.70
N LEU A 97 7.50 -5.15 -0.32
CA LEU A 97 8.90 -5.13 -0.72
C LEU A 97 9.41 -3.71 -0.56
N ASN A 98 10.36 -3.52 0.34
CA ASN A 98 10.91 -2.22 0.70
C ASN A 98 12.33 -2.07 0.14
N PHE A 99 12.58 -0.99 -0.57
CA PHE A 99 13.91 -0.57 -1.00
C PHE A 99 14.33 0.61 -0.12
N ILE A 100 15.32 0.38 0.73
CA ILE A 100 15.76 1.34 1.72
C ILE A 100 17.10 1.91 1.27
N ARG A 101 17.16 3.21 1.07
CA ARG A 101 18.39 3.94 0.75
C ARG A 101 18.85 4.73 1.95
N PHE A 102 20.04 4.39 2.41
CA PHE A 102 20.69 5.06 3.53
C PHE A 102 22.17 5.29 3.19
N GLN A 103 22.62 6.54 3.33
CA GLN A 103 24.03 6.95 3.06
C GLN A 103 24.58 6.45 1.71
N GLY A 104 23.77 6.51 0.65
CA GLY A 104 24.18 6.08 -0.69
C GLY A 104 24.11 4.57 -0.95
N ASN A 105 23.83 3.76 0.07
CA ASN A 105 23.61 2.31 -0.08
C ASN A 105 22.12 1.99 -0.16
N THR A 106 21.76 1.07 -1.04
CA THR A 106 20.37 0.60 -1.18
C THR A 106 20.27 -0.86 -0.81
N ASN A 107 19.39 -1.18 0.13
CA ASN A 107 19.03 -2.54 0.52
C ASN A 107 17.57 -2.83 0.16
N SER A 108 17.29 -4.09 -0.15
CA SER A 108 15.91 -4.56 -0.36
C SER A 108 15.53 -5.50 0.77
N GLU A 109 14.36 -5.27 1.35
CA GLU A 109 13.84 -6.03 2.50
C GLU A 109 12.38 -6.39 2.27
N GLY A 110 11.99 -7.59 2.71
CA GLY A 110 10.61 -8.04 2.69
C GLY A 110 9.92 -7.73 4.01
N GLY A 111 8.72 -7.20 3.93
CA GLY A 111 7.89 -6.90 5.09
C GLY A 111 6.46 -7.36 4.91
N PHE A 112 5.62 -7.07 5.89
CA PHE A 112 4.20 -7.31 5.88
C PHE A 112 3.48 -6.14 6.57
N ASN A 113 2.37 -5.69 6.01
CA ASN A 113 1.57 -4.63 6.58
C ASN A 113 0.21 -5.15 7.02
N LEU A 114 -0.24 -4.69 8.19
CA LEU A 114 -1.64 -4.73 8.60
C LEU A 114 -2.19 -3.32 8.47
N LEU A 115 -3.43 -3.17 8.06
CA LEU A 115 -4.04 -1.86 7.87
C LEU A 115 -5.49 -1.84 8.35
N ILE A 116 -5.90 -0.67 8.80
CA ILE A 116 -7.28 -0.32 9.07
C ILE A 116 -7.52 1.11 8.61
N GLY A 117 -8.67 1.36 8.02
CA GLY A 117 -9.02 2.68 7.54
C GLY A 117 -10.51 2.94 7.48
N ILE A 118 -10.84 4.17 7.18
CA ILE A 118 -12.19 4.64 6.94
C ILE A 118 -12.22 5.46 5.65
N GLN A 119 -13.23 5.25 4.84
CA GLN A 119 -13.36 5.95 3.56
C GLN A 119 -14.79 6.48 3.37
N HIS A 120 -14.88 7.70 2.87
CA HIS A 120 -16.12 8.30 2.44
C HIS A 120 -16.45 7.93 0.99
N SER A 121 -17.71 7.82 0.66
CA SER A 121 -18.17 7.51 -0.72
C SER A 121 -17.71 8.53 -1.77
N ALA A 122 -17.41 9.76 -1.36
CA ALA A 122 -16.81 10.79 -2.22
C ALA A 122 -15.31 10.58 -2.50
N GLY A 123 -14.63 9.66 -1.77
CA GLY A 123 -13.25 9.27 -2.01
C GLY A 123 -12.26 9.63 -0.92
N LEU A 124 -12.58 10.53 0.00
CA LEU A 124 -11.70 10.87 1.13
C LEU A 124 -11.50 9.68 2.05
N PHE A 125 -10.26 9.38 2.43
CA PHE A 125 -9.96 8.30 3.37
C PHE A 125 -8.86 8.66 4.36
N ALA A 126 -8.86 7.97 5.50
CA ALA A 126 -7.81 7.97 6.50
C ALA A 126 -7.44 6.53 6.86
N GLU A 127 -6.17 6.26 7.09
CA GLU A 127 -5.64 4.92 7.24
C GLU A 127 -4.50 4.86 8.26
N VAL A 128 -4.46 3.79 9.03
CA VAL A 128 -3.35 3.43 9.88
C VAL A 128 -2.82 2.07 9.44
N LYS A 129 -1.51 1.97 9.26
CA LYS A 129 -0.82 0.72 8.98
C LYS A 129 0.14 0.38 10.11
N ALA A 130 0.20 -0.89 10.46
CA ALA A 130 1.22 -1.45 11.32
C ALA A 130 2.11 -2.37 10.50
N GLY A 131 3.42 -2.13 10.54
CA GLY A 131 4.41 -2.94 9.84
C GLY A 131 4.87 -4.10 10.69
N LEU A 132 5.08 -5.23 10.05
CA LEU A 132 5.69 -6.42 10.61
C LEU A 132 6.95 -6.74 9.81
N ALA A 133 7.91 -7.42 10.45
CA ALA A 133 9.24 -7.69 9.87
C ALA A 133 9.96 -6.36 9.50
N ASP A 134 10.36 -6.21 8.25
CA ASP A 134 11.14 -5.05 7.77
C ASP A 134 10.28 -3.93 7.17
N SER A 135 9.02 -3.84 7.54
CA SER A 135 8.16 -2.69 7.23
C SER A 135 8.23 -1.63 8.33
N PRO A 136 8.01 -0.33 8.02
CA PRO A 136 7.90 0.71 9.05
C PRO A 136 6.85 0.35 10.10
N ASP A 137 7.16 0.59 11.38
CA ASP A 137 6.35 0.10 12.50
C ASP A 137 4.92 0.61 12.47
N VAL A 138 4.75 1.93 12.26
CA VAL A 138 3.44 2.57 12.18
C VAL A 138 3.43 3.64 11.10
N LYS A 139 2.38 3.64 10.29
CA LYS A 139 2.08 4.71 9.33
C LYS A 139 0.69 5.26 9.58
N ILE A 140 0.55 6.56 9.54
CA ILE A 140 -0.74 7.25 9.60
C ILE A 140 -0.85 8.14 8.39
N GLY A 141 -1.88 7.98 7.60
CA GLY A 141 -2.07 8.73 6.38
C GLY A 141 -3.51 9.07 6.06
N VAL A 142 -3.62 10.01 5.17
CA VAL A 142 -4.88 10.43 4.56
C VAL A 142 -4.74 10.43 3.06
N GLY A 143 -5.84 10.34 2.36
CA GLY A 143 -5.80 10.35 0.92
C GLY A 143 -7.15 10.58 0.27
N TYR A 144 -7.13 10.56 -1.03
CA TYR A 144 -8.32 10.70 -1.86
C TYR A 144 -8.30 9.70 -3.00
N ALA A 145 -9.40 9.06 -3.23
CA ALA A 145 -9.56 8.05 -4.27
C ALA A 145 -10.72 8.41 -5.20
N ILE A 146 -10.53 8.15 -6.48
CA ILE A 146 -11.54 8.34 -7.51
C ILE A 146 -11.96 7.00 -8.08
N ARG A 147 -13.26 6.80 -8.27
CA ARG A 147 -13.79 5.65 -9.00
C ARG A 147 -13.58 5.82 -10.49
N LEU A 148 -13.04 4.77 -11.08
CA LEU A 148 -12.93 4.65 -12.53
C LEU A 148 -14.25 4.08 -13.08
N ARG A 149 -14.75 4.68 -14.14
CA ARG A 149 -15.98 4.23 -14.82
C ARG A 149 -15.65 3.36 -16.03
#